data_19fa217eeb64f3e5e62e99467f37bd7f
#
_entry.id   19fa217eeb64f3e5e62e99467f37bd7f
#
_cell.length_a   1.000
_cell.length_b   1.000
_cell.length_c   1.000
_cell.angle_alpha   90.00
_cell.angle_beta   90.00
_cell.angle_gamma   90.00
#
_symmetry.space_group_name_H-M   'P 1'
#
loop_
_entity.id
_entity.type
_entity.pdbx_description
1 polymer ?
#
loop_
_entity_poly.entity_id
_entity_poly.type
_entity_poly.pdbx_seq_one_letter_code
_entity_poly.pdbx_strand_id
1 'polypeptide(L)'
;KTNRLLNAGDTIALGTPIFTPYLEMPHLEDYDLKIVNIETRQEERWQFTDKELKKLLDPKIKAFFLCNPGNPSANALSAESIAKLGAILKKRPDLILLTDDVYGTFVPGFRSLMGAFPYNTIGVYSYSKYFGCTGWRLGVIAVNEKNLFDDMIARHPEAVKKKLDKRYGGLTLEPRKIAFIDRIVADSRDVALNHTAGLSLPQQVMMLLFS
;
A
#
# COMPACT_ATOMS: atom_id res chain seq x y z
N LYS A 1 8.41 3.40 -7.02
CA LYS A 1 9.34 4.04 -7.98
C LYS A 1 10.36 3.03 -8.55
N THR A 2 11.09 2.31 -7.72
CA THR A 2 12.16 1.39 -8.14
C THR A 2 11.69 0.35 -9.16
N ASN A 3 10.55 -0.30 -8.88
CA ASN A 3 9.94 -1.29 -9.76
C ASN A 3 9.07 -0.68 -10.89
N ARG A 4 9.09 0.64 -11.04
CA ARG A 4 8.35 1.38 -12.09
C ARG A 4 6.84 1.15 -12.11
N LEU A 5 6.25 0.79 -10.98
CA LEU A 5 4.79 0.73 -10.82
C LEU A 5 4.18 2.13 -10.77
N LEU A 6 4.91 3.07 -10.17
CA LEU A 6 4.65 4.51 -10.21
C LEU A 6 5.88 5.25 -10.69
N ASN A 7 5.70 6.30 -11.47
CA ASN A 7 6.74 7.17 -11.99
C ASN A 7 6.52 8.60 -11.49
N ALA A 8 7.56 9.42 -11.52
CA ALA A 8 7.42 10.86 -11.26
C ALA A 8 6.38 11.46 -12.20
N GLY A 9 5.52 12.34 -11.67
CA GLY A 9 4.41 12.94 -12.40
C GLY A 9 3.12 12.10 -12.47
N ASP A 10 3.14 10.83 -12.04
CA ASP A 10 1.92 10.02 -11.96
C ASP A 10 0.95 10.59 -10.91
N THR A 11 -0.33 10.30 -11.09
CA THR A 11 -1.39 10.71 -10.17
C THR A 11 -1.79 9.56 -9.27
N ILE A 12 -1.88 9.83 -7.97
CA ILE A 12 -2.45 8.94 -6.97
C ILE A 12 -3.68 9.58 -6.31
N ALA A 13 -4.56 8.75 -5.79
CA ALA A 13 -5.68 9.20 -4.96
C ALA A 13 -5.37 8.95 -3.49
N LEU A 14 -5.78 9.88 -2.62
CA LEU A 14 -5.75 9.73 -1.17
C LEU A 14 -7.17 9.78 -0.61
N GLY A 15 -7.52 8.81 0.23
CA GLY A 15 -8.76 8.84 1.00
C GLY A 15 -8.64 9.81 2.16
N THR A 16 -9.26 10.98 2.07
CA THR A 16 -9.15 12.05 3.07
C THR A 16 -10.42 12.24 3.89
N PRO A 17 -10.30 12.72 5.16
CA PRO A 17 -9.06 13.10 5.85
C PRO A 17 -8.17 11.89 6.14
N ILE A 18 -6.87 12.10 6.21
CA ILE A 18 -5.87 11.05 6.42
C ILE A 18 -4.74 11.55 7.34
N PHE A 19 -4.00 10.64 7.92
CA PHE A 19 -2.82 10.94 8.73
C PHE A 19 -1.82 11.82 7.97
N THR A 20 -1.48 12.97 8.54
CA THR A 20 -0.75 14.06 7.89
C THR A 20 0.50 13.63 7.11
N PRO A 21 1.38 12.75 7.60
CA PRO A 21 2.54 12.31 6.84
C PRO A 21 2.24 11.72 5.46
N TYR A 22 1.04 11.17 5.26
CA TYR A 22 0.62 10.64 3.97
C TYR A 22 0.20 11.73 2.97
N LEU A 23 -0.10 12.94 3.46
CA LEU A 23 -0.32 14.11 2.59
C LEU A 23 0.99 14.71 2.10
N GLU A 24 2.04 14.62 2.90
CA GLU A 24 3.34 15.25 2.61
C GLU A 24 4.26 14.34 1.79
N MET A 25 4.26 13.04 2.08
CA MET A 25 5.17 12.07 1.45
C MET A 25 5.14 12.08 -0.09
N PRO A 26 3.96 12.17 -0.77
CA PRO A 26 3.91 12.18 -2.23
C PRO A 26 4.58 13.41 -2.86
N HIS A 27 4.69 14.51 -2.11
CA HIS A 27 5.32 15.76 -2.55
C HIS A 27 6.83 15.79 -2.37
N LEU A 28 7.42 14.80 -1.69
CA LEU A 28 8.87 14.70 -1.60
C LEU A 28 9.47 14.62 -3.00
N GLU A 29 10.59 15.31 -3.21
CA GLU A 29 11.29 15.40 -4.49
C GLU A 29 11.53 14.04 -5.16
N ASP A 30 11.82 13.04 -4.34
CA ASP A 30 12.00 11.66 -4.81
C ASP A 30 10.74 11.02 -5.41
N TYR A 31 9.55 11.48 -5.06
CA TYR A 31 8.28 10.88 -5.52
C TYR A 31 7.63 11.71 -6.62
N ASP A 32 7.52 13.03 -6.44
CA ASP A 32 6.91 13.96 -7.41
C ASP A 32 5.56 13.43 -7.95
N LEU A 33 4.66 13.06 -7.03
CA LEU A 33 3.35 12.52 -7.38
C LEU A 33 2.28 13.61 -7.28
N LYS A 34 1.33 13.57 -8.21
CA LYS A 34 0.12 14.39 -8.16
C LYS A 34 -0.92 13.72 -7.30
N ILE A 35 -1.66 14.51 -6.51
CA ILE A 35 -2.66 14.00 -5.58
C ILE A 35 -4.07 14.41 -6.03
N VAL A 36 -4.98 13.45 -5.95
CA VAL A 36 -6.43 13.65 -6.03
C VAL A 36 -7.06 13.18 -4.72
N ASN A 37 -7.77 14.06 -4.03
CA ASN A 37 -8.45 13.70 -2.80
C ASN A 37 -9.78 12.99 -3.09
N ILE A 38 -9.99 11.86 -2.43
CA ILE A 38 -11.26 11.14 -2.34
C ILE A 38 -11.79 11.41 -0.94
N GLU A 39 -12.71 12.36 -0.84
CA GLU A 39 -13.12 12.90 0.45
C GLU A 39 -14.17 12.04 1.14
N THR A 40 -14.05 11.92 2.45
CA THR A 40 -15.12 11.48 3.35
C THR A 40 -15.48 12.61 4.29
N ARG A 41 -16.74 12.66 4.74
CA ARG A 41 -17.25 13.71 5.62
C ARG A 41 -18.06 13.11 6.75
N GLN A 42 -18.19 13.86 7.83
CA GLN A 42 -18.93 13.43 9.03
C GLN A 42 -20.42 13.18 8.72
N GLU A 43 -21.03 14.00 7.87
CA GLU A 43 -22.41 13.87 7.41
C GLU A 43 -22.67 12.53 6.71
N GLU A 44 -21.65 11.99 6.04
CA GLU A 44 -21.64 10.70 5.37
C GLU A 44 -21.10 9.58 6.29
N ARG A 45 -21.05 9.81 7.60
CA ARG A 45 -20.47 8.87 8.58
C ARG A 45 -19.05 8.41 8.20
N TRP A 46 -18.27 9.29 7.60
CA TRP A 46 -16.93 9.03 7.11
C TRP A 46 -16.85 7.88 6.09
N GLN A 47 -17.93 7.67 5.31
CA GLN A 47 -17.95 6.73 4.22
C GLN A 47 -17.77 7.45 2.87
N PHE A 48 -17.21 6.74 1.90
CA PHE A 48 -17.05 7.30 0.56
C PHE A 48 -18.37 7.34 -0.19
N THR A 49 -18.73 8.50 -0.72
CA THR A 49 -19.87 8.65 -1.61
C THR A 49 -19.57 8.11 -3.01
N ASP A 50 -20.62 7.79 -3.76
CA ASP A 50 -20.47 7.37 -5.17
C ASP A 50 -19.80 8.46 -6.02
N LYS A 51 -20.07 9.74 -5.71
CA LYS A 51 -19.44 10.89 -6.38
C LYS A 51 -17.93 10.86 -6.20
N GLU A 52 -17.48 10.66 -4.97
CA GLU A 52 -16.06 10.63 -4.65
C GLU A 52 -15.37 9.40 -5.27
N LEU A 53 -15.95 8.20 -5.10
CA LEU A 53 -15.38 6.98 -5.67
C LEU A 53 -15.33 7.00 -7.22
N LYS A 54 -16.26 7.67 -7.89
CA LYS A 54 -16.22 7.83 -9.35
C LYS A 54 -14.97 8.53 -9.86
N LYS A 55 -14.30 9.37 -9.05
CA LYS A 55 -13.01 9.97 -9.42
C LYS A 55 -11.96 8.90 -9.74
N LEU A 56 -12.01 7.74 -9.05
CA LEU A 56 -11.08 6.63 -9.27
C LEU A 56 -11.23 5.96 -10.66
N LEU A 57 -12.27 6.29 -11.41
CA LEU A 57 -12.43 5.83 -12.79
C LEU A 57 -11.51 6.56 -13.77
N ASP A 58 -10.92 7.69 -13.38
CA ASP A 58 -9.92 8.38 -14.21
C ASP A 58 -8.67 7.47 -14.37
N PRO A 59 -8.31 7.09 -15.62
CA PRO A 59 -7.16 6.21 -15.87
C PRO A 59 -5.80 6.84 -15.51
N LYS A 60 -5.76 8.15 -15.28
CA LYS A 60 -4.57 8.84 -14.79
C LYS A 60 -4.24 8.47 -13.35
N ILE A 61 -5.26 8.14 -12.55
CA ILE A 61 -5.07 7.71 -11.16
C ILE A 61 -4.54 6.27 -11.17
N LYS A 62 -3.31 6.08 -10.70
CA LYS A 62 -2.62 4.78 -10.70
C LYS A 62 -2.80 4.01 -9.41
N ALA A 63 -2.95 4.73 -8.30
CA ALA A 63 -3.09 4.11 -6.98
C ALA A 63 -4.11 4.87 -6.13
N PHE A 64 -4.78 4.17 -5.25
CA PHE A 64 -5.62 4.73 -4.21
C PHE A 64 -5.10 4.28 -2.84
N PHE A 65 -4.68 5.24 -2.04
CA PHE A 65 -4.17 5.03 -0.71
C PHE A 65 -5.15 5.56 0.33
N LEU A 66 -5.41 4.76 1.36
CA LEU A 66 -6.29 5.11 2.47
C LEU A 66 -5.87 4.44 3.78
N CYS A 67 -6.32 5.02 4.89
CA CYS A 67 -6.23 4.44 6.20
C CYS A 67 -7.58 3.80 6.56
N ASN A 68 -7.60 2.54 6.97
CA ASN A 68 -8.83 1.83 7.32
C ASN A 68 -8.60 0.90 8.53
N PRO A 69 -9.18 1.21 9.69
CA PRO A 69 -10.01 2.38 10.05
C PRO A 69 -9.27 3.72 9.89
N GLY A 70 -10.02 4.76 9.56
CA GLY A 70 -9.47 6.07 9.24
C GLY A 70 -8.82 6.79 10.43
N ASN A 71 -7.80 7.58 10.14
CA ASN A 71 -7.21 8.55 11.06
C ASN A 71 -7.23 9.93 10.37
N PRO A 72 -7.95 10.93 10.90
CA PRO A 72 -8.49 11.06 12.27
C PRO A 72 -9.93 10.57 12.47
N SER A 73 -10.63 10.10 11.45
CA SER A 73 -12.09 9.84 11.51
C SER A 73 -12.50 8.71 12.48
N ALA A 74 -11.57 7.81 12.84
CA ALA A 74 -11.80 6.64 13.70
C ALA A 74 -12.91 5.69 13.22
N ASN A 75 -13.26 5.72 11.93
CA ASN A 75 -14.30 4.88 11.34
C ASN A 75 -13.71 3.87 10.35
N ALA A 76 -14.18 2.63 10.45
CA ALA A 76 -13.90 1.60 9.46
C ALA A 76 -14.85 1.75 8.26
N LEU A 77 -14.38 1.34 7.09
CA LEU A 77 -15.23 1.25 5.91
C LEU A 77 -16.36 0.23 6.13
N SER A 78 -17.56 0.63 5.78
CA SER A 78 -18.74 -0.24 5.79
C SER A 78 -18.65 -1.29 4.68
N ALA A 79 -19.40 -2.39 4.84
CA ALA A 79 -19.54 -3.40 3.78
C ALA A 79 -20.05 -2.79 2.47
N GLU A 80 -20.92 -1.76 2.55
CA GLU A 80 -21.42 -1.03 1.39
C GLU A 80 -20.29 -0.24 0.69
N SER A 81 -19.46 0.49 1.44
CA SER A 81 -18.31 1.22 0.87
C SER A 81 -17.32 0.27 0.22
N ILE A 82 -17.06 -0.88 0.84
CA ILE A 82 -16.20 -1.93 0.25
C ILE A 82 -16.82 -2.48 -1.04
N ALA A 83 -18.12 -2.74 -1.08
CA ALA A 83 -18.81 -3.20 -2.28
C ALA A 83 -18.75 -2.16 -3.43
N LYS A 84 -18.94 -0.88 -3.11
CA LYS A 84 -18.79 0.24 -4.07
C LYS A 84 -17.37 0.30 -4.63
N LEU A 85 -16.37 0.17 -3.80
CA LEU A 85 -14.96 0.11 -4.24
C LEU A 85 -14.72 -1.11 -5.14
N GLY A 86 -15.31 -2.26 -4.81
CA GLY A 86 -15.27 -3.45 -5.66
C GLY A 86 -15.88 -3.22 -7.05
N ALA A 87 -16.96 -2.44 -7.14
CA ALA A 87 -17.55 -2.05 -8.44
C ALA A 87 -16.62 -1.14 -9.25
N ILE A 88 -15.82 -0.30 -8.61
CA ILE A 88 -14.77 0.48 -9.26
C ILE A 88 -13.65 -0.45 -9.78
N LEU A 89 -13.15 -1.37 -8.96
CA LEU A 89 -12.08 -2.29 -9.34
C LEU A 89 -12.47 -3.22 -10.51
N LYS A 90 -13.74 -3.59 -10.63
CA LYS A 90 -14.22 -4.32 -11.82
C LYS A 90 -14.02 -3.53 -13.12
N LYS A 91 -14.09 -2.20 -13.07
CA LYS A 91 -13.88 -1.30 -14.21
C LYS A 91 -12.42 -0.85 -14.34
N ARG A 92 -11.68 -0.87 -13.25
CA ARG A 92 -10.29 -0.47 -13.12
C ARG A 92 -9.47 -1.59 -12.45
N PRO A 93 -9.32 -2.74 -13.13
CA PRO A 93 -8.53 -3.87 -12.59
C PRO A 93 -7.03 -3.53 -12.45
N ASP A 94 -6.60 -2.44 -13.05
CA ASP A 94 -5.25 -1.89 -13.00
C ASP A 94 -4.99 -0.97 -11.80
N LEU A 95 -6.05 -0.59 -11.04
CA LEU A 95 -5.91 0.34 -9.91
C LEU A 95 -5.23 -0.35 -8.73
N ILE A 96 -4.11 0.20 -8.30
CA ILE A 96 -3.39 -0.23 -7.09
C ILE A 96 -4.15 0.28 -5.86
N LEU A 97 -4.38 -0.59 -4.89
CA LEU A 97 -4.85 -0.21 -3.56
C LEU A 97 -3.70 -0.30 -2.56
N LEU A 98 -3.60 0.68 -1.67
CA LEU A 98 -2.73 0.64 -0.51
C LEU A 98 -3.56 0.99 0.72
N THR A 99 -3.66 0.05 1.66
CA THR A 99 -4.44 0.21 2.89
C THR A 99 -3.52 0.17 4.10
N ASP A 100 -3.62 1.20 4.96
CA ASP A 100 -3.02 1.19 6.29
C ASP A 100 -4.08 0.73 7.29
N ASP A 101 -3.90 -0.50 7.77
CA ASP A 101 -4.84 -1.19 8.65
C ASP A 101 -4.40 -1.13 10.13
N VAL A 102 -3.53 -0.17 10.49
CA VAL A 102 -2.94 -0.06 11.84
C VAL A 102 -3.97 -0.05 12.98
N TYR A 103 -5.19 0.44 12.71
CA TYR A 103 -6.27 0.48 13.69
C TYR A 103 -7.28 -0.67 13.55
N GLY A 104 -7.08 -1.59 12.60
CA GLY A 104 -8.00 -2.69 12.36
C GLY A 104 -8.24 -3.59 13.58
N THR A 105 -7.19 -3.84 14.36
CA THR A 105 -7.24 -4.68 15.57
C THR A 105 -8.16 -4.13 16.67
N PHE A 106 -8.48 -2.82 16.65
CA PHE A 106 -9.41 -2.21 17.60
C PHE A 106 -10.89 -2.43 17.23
N VAL A 107 -11.17 -2.93 16.03
CA VAL A 107 -12.54 -3.06 15.51
C VAL A 107 -12.93 -4.54 15.45
N PRO A 108 -13.86 -5.02 16.30
CA PRO A 108 -14.34 -6.39 16.23
C PRO A 108 -14.90 -6.73 14.84
N GLY A 109 -14.47 -7.85 14.26
CA GLY A 109 -14.90 -8.27 12.93
C GLY A 109 -14.36 -7.42 11.78
N PHE A 110 -13.31 -6.62 12.01
CA PHE A 110 -12.67 -5.83 10.97
C PHE A 110 -12.31 -6.68 9.75
N ARG A 111 -12.56 -6.10 8.57
CA ARG A 111 -12.16 -6.69 7.29
C ARG A 111 -11.26 -5.74 6.54
N SER A 112 -10.01 -6.15 6.37
CA SER A 112 -9.04 -5.45 5.53
C SER A 112 -9.47 -5.46 4.06
N LEU A 113 -9.13 -4.39 3.33
CA LEU A 113 -9.23 -4.38 1.87
C LEU A 113 -8.35 -5.46 1.23
N MET A 114 -7.27 -5.86 1.90
CA MET A 114 -6.44 -6.98 1.50
C MET A 114 -7.23 -8.30 1.42
N GLY A 115 -8.17 -8.52 2.36
CA GLY A 115 -9.06 -9.69 2.34
C GLY A 115 -10.17 -9.58 1.29
N ALA A 116 -10.62 -8.36 0.97
CA ALA A 116 -11.67 -8.13 -0.02
C ALA A 116 -11.14 -8.12 -1.47
N PHE A 117 -9.94 -7.55 -1.68
CA PHE A 117 -9.34 -7.33 -2.99
C PHE A 117 -7.85 -7.71 -2.99
N PRO A 118 -7.51 -8.98 -2.70
CA PRO A 118 -6.12 -9.40 -2.49
C PRO A 118 -5.22 -9.14 -3.70
N TYR A 119 -5.75 -9.26 -4.91
CA TYR A 119 -4.99 -9.07 -6.14
C TYR A 119 -4.48 -7.63 -6.33
N ASN A 120 -5.27 -6.62 -5.93
CA ASN A 120 -4.96 -5.22 -6.16
C ASN A 120 -4.29 -4.53 -4.96
N THR A 121 -4.23 -5.18 -3.79
CA THR A 121 -3.97 -4.49 -2.52
C THR A 121 -2.59 -4.78 -1.96
N ILE A 122 -1.91 -3.72 -1.53
CA ILE A 122 -0.81 -3.77 -0.57
C ILE A 122 -1.42 -3.44 0.79
N GLY A 123 -1.35 -4.38 1.73
CA GLY A 123 -1.76 -4.16 3.12
C GLY A 123 -0.56 -3.75 3.97
N VAL A 124 -0.76 -2.76 4.83
CA VAL A 124 0.23 -2.32 5.82
C VAL A 124 -0.38 -2.41 7.21
N TYR A 125 0.34 -3.00 8.15
CA TYR A 125 -0.04 -3.05 9.56
C TYR A 125 1.14 -2.65 10.43
N SER A 126 0.85 -2.00 11.57
CA SER A 126 1.86 -1.63 12.55
C SER A 126 1.46 -2.11 13.95
N TYR A 127 2.41 -2.71 14.67
CA TYR A 127 2.24 -3.10 16.06
C TYR A 127 2.26 -1.91 17.04
N SER A 128 2.59 -0.73 16.54
CA SER A 128 2.76 0.49 17.36
C SER A 128 1.56 0.85 18.21
N LYS A 129 0.33 0.63 17.72
CA LYS A 129 -0.90 1.15 18.34
C LYS A 129 -1.54 0.14 19.28
N TYR A 130 -2.07 -0.95 18.77
CA TYR A 130 -2.79 -1.93 19.58
C TYR A 130 -1.91 -2.54 20.68
N PHE A 131 -0.68 -2.87 20.35
CA PHE A 131 0.26 -3.49 21.29
C PHE A 131 1.07 -2.47 22.10
N GLY A 132 0.89 -1.16 21.90
CA GLY A 132 1.59 -0.12 22.64
C GLY A 132 3.12 -0.09 22.45
N CYS A 133 3.62 -0.71 21.37
CA CYS A 133 5.06 -0.90 21.18
C CYS A 133 5.65 0.02 20.08
N THR A 134 5.27 1.29 20.08
CA THR A 134 5.68 2.28 19.06
C THR A 134 7.20 2.39 18.92
N GLY A 135 7.93 2.30 20.01
CA GLY A 135 9.40 2.38 20.02
C GLY A 135 10.10 1.18 19.37
N TRP A 136 9.43 0.05 19.25
CA TRP A 136 9.99 -1.16 18.65
C TRP A 136 10.09 -1.10 17.12
N ARG A 137 9.41 -0.16 16.49
CA ARG A 137 9.41 0.00 15.03
C ARG A 137 9.07 -1.28 14.28
N LEU A 138 8.01 -1.97 14.73
CA LEU A 138 7.50 -3.20 14.12
C LEU A 138 6.32 -2.92 13.21
N GLY A 139 6.37 -3.46 12.01
CA GLY A 139 5.28 -3.40 11.04
C GLY A 139 5.35 -4.55 10.04
N VAL A 140 4.27 -4.75 9.33
CA VAL A 140 4.13 -5.78 8.31
C VAL A 140 3.64 -5.13 7.01
N ILE A 141 4.22 -5.54 5.90
CA ILE A 141 3.67 -5.31 4.56
C ILE A 141 3.20 -6.65 4.03
N ALA A 142 1.95 -6.71 3.59
CA ALA A 142 1.35 -7.90 3.03
C ALA A 142 1.01 -7.69 1.55
N VAL A 143 1.36 -8.68 0.73
CA VAL A 143 1.00 -8.77 -0.69
C VAL A 143 0.53 -10.20 -0.94
N ASN A 144 -0.55 -10.36 -1.69
CA ASN A 144 -1.04 -11.70 -2.04
C ASN A 144 -0.07 -12.38 -3.02
N GLU A 145 0.04 -13.71 -2.96
CA GLU A 145 0.89 -14.49 -3.87
C GLU A 145 0.54 -14.22 -5.34
N LYS A 146 -0.75 -14.16 -5.66
CA LYS A 146 -1.23 -13.74 -6.98
C LYS A 146 -1.65 -12.28 -6.90
N ASN A 147 -0.88 -11.40 -7.50
CA ASN A 147 -1.03 -9.97 -7.34
C ASN A 147 -0.83 -9.19 -8.63
N LEU A 148 -1.43 -8.00 -8.68
CA LEU A 148 -1.34 -7.05 -9.79
C LEU A 148 0.10 -6.59 -10.04
N PHE A 149 0.92 -6.49 -9.00
CA PHE A 149 2.24 -5.87 -9.05
C PHE A 149 3.21 -6.73 -9.84
N ASP A 150 3.21 -8.05 -9.64
CA ASP A 150 4.00 -8.99 -10.42
C ASP A 150 3.57 -8.99 -11.88
N ASP A 151 2.27 -8.95 -12.14
CA ASP A 151 1.74 -8.85 -13.50
C ASP A 151 2.12 -7.54 -14.19
N MET A 152 2.10 -6.42 -13.48
CA MET A 152 2.54 -5.12 -14.01
C MET A 152 4.04 -5.15 -14.36
N ILE A 153 4.88 -5.70 -13.48
CA ILE A 153 6.32 -5.86 -13.72
C ILE A 153 6.58 -6.76 -14.93
N ALA A 154 5.84 -7.86 -15.03
CA ALA A 154 5.97 -8.79 -16.17
C ALA A 154 5.58 -8.15 -17.52
N ARG A 155 4.70 -7.15 -17.51
CA ARG A 155 4.27 -6.42 -18.73
C ARG A 155 5.14 -5.22 -19.07
N HIS A 156 6.16 -4.88 -18.27
CA HIS A 156 7.04 -3.78 -18.62
C HIS A 156 7.72 -3.96 -19.98
N PRO A 157 8.01 -2.85 -20.70
CA PRO A 157 8.84 -2.89 -21.89
C PRO A 157 10.21 -3.52 -21.62
N GLU A 158 10.78 -4.17 -22.62
CA GLU A 158 12.05 -4.89 -22.47
C GLU A 158 13.21 -4.01 -21.95
N ALA A 159 13.22 -2.73 -22.35
CA ALA A 159 14.19 -1.76 -21.85
C ALA A 159 14.11 -1.54 -20.32
N VAL A 160 12.88 -1.57 -19.75
CA VAL A 160 12.65 -1.48 -18.30
C VAL A 160 13.05 -2.78 -17.63
N LYS A 161 12.66 -3.93 -18.20
CA LYS A 161 13.03 -5.26 -17.68
C LYS A 161 14.55 -5.42 -17.58
N LYS A 162 15.30 -5.02 -18.59
CA LYS A 162 16.78 -5.06 -18.55
C LYS A 162 17.37 -4.22 -17.42
N LYS A 163 16.78 -3.05 -17.11
CA LYS A 163 17.21 -2.25 -15.96
C LYS A 163 16.94 -2.95 -14.63
N LEU A 164 15.78 -3.61 -14.51
CA LEU A 164 15.43 -4.40 -13.34
C LEU A 164 16.30 -5.66 -13.22
N ASP A 165 16.60 -6.33 -14.34
CA ASP A 165 17.53 -7.47 -14.39
C ASP A 165 18.91 -7.06 -13.85
N LYS A 166 19.44 -5.89 -14.29
CA LYS A 166 20.70 -5.37 -13.76
C LYS A 166 20.63 -5.04 -12.27
N ARG A 167 19.50 -4.48 -11.80
CA ARG A 167 19.32 -4.12 -10.39
C ARG A 167 19.32 -5.35 -9.47
N TYR A 168 18.61 -6.39 -9.86
CA TYR A 168 18.40 -7.57 -9.03
C TYR A 168 19.30 -8.76 -9.40
N GLY A 169 20.12 -8.64 -10.44
CA GLY A 169 21.00 -9.72 -10.91
C GLY A 169 22.08 -10.16 -9.92
N GLY A 170 22.41 -9.30 -8.95
CA GLY A 170 23.30 -9.66 -7.84
C GLY A 170 22.65 -10.56 -6.77
N LEU A 171 21.32 -10.70 -6.78
CA LEU A 171 20.57 -11.49 -5.80
C LEU A 171 20.26 -12.90 -6.30
N THR A 172 20.11 -13.07 -7.62
CA THR A 172 19.69 -14.32 -8.22
C THR A 172 20.10 -14.39 -9.70
N LEU A 173 20.25 -15.61 -10.20
CA LEU A 173 20.48 -15.87 -11.64
C LEU A 173 19.22 -15.66 -12.50
N GLU A 174 18.03 -15.58 -11.88
CA GLU A 174 16.75 -15.40 -12.55
C GLU A 174 16.01 -14.15 -12.04
N PRO A 175 16.55 -12.93 -12.25
CA PRO A 175 15.99 -11.69 -11.67
C PRO A 175 14.55 -11.39 -12.13
N ARG A 176 14.12 -11.95 -13.25
CA ARG A 176 12.74 -11.81 -13.76
C ARG A 176 11.71 -12.61 -12.98
N LYS A 177 12.15 -13.62 -12.23
CA LYS A 177 11.26 -14.46 -11.41
C LYS A 177 11.11 -13.99 -9.96
N ILE A 178 11.86 -12.96 -9.54
CA ILE A 178 11.74 -12.41 -8.19
C ILE A 178 10.35 -11.80 -8.02
N ALA A 179 9.60 -12.25 -7.01
CA ALA A 179 8.29 -11.71 -6.66
C ALA A 179 8.39 -10.25 -6.19
N PHE A 180 7.33 -9.49 -6.37
CA PHE A 180 7.29 -8.07 -5.99
C PHE A 180 7.63 -7.85 -4.51
N ILE A 181 7.14 -8.72 -3.63
CA ILE A 181 7.45 -8.63 -2.19
C ILE A 181 8.95 -8.78 -1.91
N ASP A 182 9.63 -9.71 -2.58
CA ASP A 182 11.07 -9.90 -2.43
C ASP A 182 11.87 -8.73 -2.98
N ARG A 183 11.36 -8.08 -4.04
CA ARG A 183 11.95 -6.84 -4.59
C ARG A 183 11.84 -5.70 -3.58
N ILE A 184 10.71 -5.57 -2.86
CA ILE A 184 10.56 -4.57 -1.79
C ILE A 184 11.57 -4.83 -0.67
N VAL A 185 11.77 -6.09 -0.27
CA VAL A 185 12.75 -6.47 0.75
C VAL A 185 14.17 -6.11 0.30
N ALA A 186 14.52 -6.43 -0.94
CA ALA A 186 15.84 -6.09 -1.51
C ALA A 186 16.05 -4.57 -1.56
N ASP A 187 15.05 -3.83 -2.06
CA ASP A 187 15.10 -2.37 -2.16
C ASP A 187 15.19 -1.70 -0.78
N SER A 188 14.55 -2.27 0.25
CA SER A 188 14.63 -1.74 1.60
C SER A 188 16.05 -1.83 2.18
N ARG A 189 16.81 -2.87 1.79
CA ARG A 189 18.21 -3.03 2.19
C ARG A 189 19.11 -1.98 1.55
N ASP A 190 18.85 -1.61 0.30
CA ASP A 190 19.63 -0.57 -0.40
C ASP A 190 19.42 0.82 0.23
N VAL A 191 18.20 1.13 0.67
CA VAL A 191 17.88 2.42 1.30
C VAL A 191 18.43 2.50 2.73
N ALA A 192 18.54 1.37 3.40
CA ALA A 192 18.92 1.29 4.81
C ALA A 192 20.35 0.79 5.01
N LEU A 193 21.32 1.25 4.20
CA LEU A 193 22.73 0.87 4.30
C LEU A 193 23.32 1.04 5.72
N ASN A 194 22.79 1.99 6.50
CA ASN A 194 23.20 2.26 7.88
C ASN A 194 22.32 1.57 8.93
N HIS A 195 21.30 0.83 8.51
CA HIS A 195 20.42 0.07 9.37
C HIS A 195 20.53 -1.41 9.02
N THR A 196 20.52 -2.26 10.04
CA THR A 196 20.40 -3.71 9.82
C THR A 196 19.16 -3.97 8.99
N ALA A 197 19.36 -4.48 7.79
CA ALA A 197 18.27 -4.85 6.90
C ALA A 197 17.49 -6.01 7.52
N GLY A 198 16.31 -5.74 8.02
CA GLY A 198 15.47 -6.70 8.71
C GLY A 198 15.35 -6.43 10.20
N LEU A 199 14.60 -7.28 10.86
CA LEU A 199 14.34 -7.17 12.28
C LEU A 199 15.55 -7.68 13.09
N SER A 200 15.93 -6.95 14.14
CA SER A 200 16.87 -7.45 15.15
C SER A 200 16.28 -8.67 15.87
N LEU A 201 17.13 -9.50 16.47
CA LEU A 201 16.65 -10.67 17.22
C LEU A 201 15.58 -10.32 18.28
N PRO A 202 15.76 -9.28 19.12
CA PRO A 202 14.70 -8.87 20.05
C PRO A 202 13.37 -8.52 19.34
N GLN A 203 13.42 -7.84 18.19
CA GLN A 203 12.22 -7.52 17.42
C GLN A 203 11.54 -8.77 16.86
N GLN A 204 12.32 -9.75 16.37
CA GLN A 204 11.77 -11.03 15.89
C GLN A 204 11.07 -11.79 17.02
N VAL A 205 11.69 -11.85 18.19
CA VAL A 205 11.09 -12.49 19.38
C VAL A 205 9.81 -11.78 19.79
N MET A 206 9.79 -10.44 19.81
CA MET A 206 8.57 -9.67 20.12
C MET A 206 7.46 -9.92 19.11
N MET A 207 7.77 -10.00 17.82
CA MET A 207 6.77 -10.35 16.81
C MET A 207 6.13 -11.72 17.06
N LEU A 208 6.96 -12.73 17.39
CA LEU A 208 6.47 -14.07 17.69
C LEU A 208 5.57 -14.11 18.92
N LEU A 209 5.81 -13.22 19.91
CA LEU A 209 4.98 -13.12 21.10
C LEU A 209 3.63 -12.41 20.84
N PHE A 210 3.55 -11.62 19.77
CA PHE A 210 2.34 -10.86 19.39
C PHE A 210 1.51 -11.57 18.31
N SER A 211 2.00 -12.61 17.70
CA SER A 211 1.31 -13.41 16.68
C SER A 211 0.64 -14.64 17.30
#